data_3b141131fb189b9a9e0b8a7d59033800
#
_entry.id   3b141131fb189b9a9e0b8a7d59033800
#
_cell.length_a   1.000
_cell.length_b   1.000
_cell.length_c   1.000
_cell.angle_alpha   90.00
_cell.angle_beta   90.00
_cell.angle_gamma   90.00
#
_symmetry.space_group_name_H-M   'P 1'
#
loop_
_entity.id
_entity.type
_entity.pdbx_description
1 polymer ?
#
loop_
_entity_poly.entity_id
_entity_poly.type
_entity_poly.pdbx_seq_one_letter_code
_entity_poly.pdbx_strand_id
1 'polypeptide(L)'
;MFSAAGSMITHSITIADANAHQFRVTLNVPQPVPRQRLSLPVWIPGSYLVREFARHVSGLQARLGERAIALEQVDKTSWVAPCDGRAALTVTYLVYAFDASVRTAFLDASRAFFNGTSLCLRVEGRDAEPQRLLLRGLPRGWTVATTLPPVAGAGKGVYQAADYDELVDHPVEMGTFWRGAFAARGIAHEFVVAGALPDFDGDRLLADTRRICEAEIDFWHGKGRTRRAGNGPAVPFKRYLFLLNAVDEGHGGLEHRSSTALIASRRQLPQRDQAGLTEGYVSLLGLIAHEYFHSWNVKRLRPAEFARIDYTRENYTELLWFFEGFTSYYDDLFLVRAGLIDAGRYLALLAKTVSGVLATPGRQTQTLAQASHDAWIKYYRADENTPNATISYYAKGSLVALVLDLSLRAGAQGSLDDVMRCLWNTSQGGPISRAEIAAALRSVSGRSFGKELAAWVDGVHDLPLQALLHGFGVDWQVQPATLAQRLGLRVSESALTGVRVTHVLLGGAAQQAGLAAGDEILALGDWRLRRLDDALRLLTPGVAAPLLISRDQRLSTLTLVGPKPRDAANEPVTLGLAPKAPRAALALRKAWLSG
;
A
#
# COMPACT_ATOMS: atom_id res chain seq x y z
N MET A 1 45.25 -4.33 -19.32
CA MET A 1 43.85 -3.80 -19.40
C MET A 1 43.32 -3.67 -17.97
N PHE A 2 43.62 -2.55 -17.31
CA PHE A 2 43.05 -2.26 -15.99
C PHE A 2 41.61 -1.80 -16.17
N SER A 3 40.73 -2.54 -15.55
CA SER A 3 39.27 -2.51 -15.56
C SER A 3 38.72 -1.12 -15.19
N ALA A 4 37.69 -0.69 -15.91
CA ALA A 4 36.80 0.46 -15.68
C ALA A 4 36.10 0.48 -14.30
N ALA A 5 36.65 -0.17 -13.27
CA ALA A 5 36.06 -0.28 -11.94
C ALA A 5 36.23 1.00 -11.08
N GLY A 6 37.00 1.98 -11.54
CA GLY A 6 37.32 3.21 -10.80
C GLY A 6 36.46 4.44 -11.12
N SER A 7 35.54 4.36 -12.08
CA SER A 7 34.82 5.54 -12.59
C SER A 7 33.32 5.63 -12.18
N MET A 8 32.80 4.67 -11.39
CA MET A 8 31.38 4.57 -11.09
C MET A 8 31.09 4.83 -9.61
N ILE A 9 30.02 5.57 -9.31
CA ILE A 9 29.52 5.72 -7.94
C ILE A 9 29.20 4.33 -7.38
N THR A 10 29.75 4.02 -6.20
CA THR A 10 29.67 2.68 -5.63
C THR A 10 29.24 2.73 -4.18
N HIS A 11 28.20 1.97 -3.84
CA HIS A 11 27.73 1.74 -2.48
C HIS A 11 28.14 0.33 -2.03
N SER A 12 28.99 0.22 -1.02
CA SER A 12 29.38 -1.05 -0.41
C SER A 12 28.66 -1.19 0.93
N ILE A 13 27.85 -2.23 1.08
CA ILE A 13 27.05 -2.50 2.29
C ILE A 13 27.57 -3.78 2.93
N THR A 14 27.85 -3.70 4.23
CA THR A 14 28.27 -4.83 5.06
C THR A 14 27.44 -4.85 6.35
N ILE A 15 27.30 -6.01 6.96
CA ILE A 15 26.77 -6.13 8.31
C ILE A 15 27.89 -5.72 9.27
N ALA A 16 27.71 -4.59 9.95
CA ALA A 16 28.68 -4.13 10.95
C ALA A 16 28.52 -4.89 12.26
N ASP A 17 27.28 -5.02 12.73
CA ASP A 17 26.90 -5.80 13.91
C ASP A 17 25.40 -6.16 13.80
N ALA A 18 25.12 -7.46 13.70
CA ALA A 18 23.75 -7.95 13.57
C ALA A 18 22.95 -7.80 14.88
N ASN A 19 23.61 -7.92 16.03
CA ASN A 19 22.96 -7.81 17.33
C ASN A 19 22.68 -6.34 17.71
N ALA A 20 23.50 -5.42 17.22
CA ALA A 20 23.28 -3.98 17.33
C ALA A 20 22.42 -3.43 16.17
N HIS A 21 21.97 -4.30 15.25
CA HIS A 21 21.15 -3.93 14.09
C HIS A 21 21.81 -2.88 13.19
N GLN A 22 23.11 -2.98 12.95
CA GLN A 22 23.89 -1.96 12.24
C GLN A 22 24.44 -2.46 10.91
N PHE A 23 24.06 -1.78 9.84
CA PHE A 23 24.79 -1.83 8.57
C PHE A 23 25.93 -0.82 8.57
N ARG A 24 27.05 -1.19 7.93
CA ARG A 24 28.07 -0.23 7.50
C ARG A 24 27.92 0.01 6.01
N VAL A 25 27.83 1.26 5.64
CA VAL A 25 27.78 1.70 4.25
C VAL A 25 29.06 2.49 3.93
N THR A 26 29.68 2.17 2.81
CA THR A 26 30.80 2.93 2.25
C THR A 26 30.40 3.40 0.86
N LEU A 27 30.21 4.70 0.70
CA LEU A 27 29.99 5.36 -0.58
C LEU A 27 31.35 5.80 -1.15
N ASN A 28 31.63 5.42 -2.39
CA ASN A 28 32.75 5.92 -3.17
C ASN A 28 32.25 6.75 -4.35
N VAL A 29 32.68 7.99 -4.43
CA VAL A 29 32.33 8.95 -5.48
C VAL A 29 33.62 9.30 -6.25
N PRO A 30 33.81 8.75 -7.44
CA PRO A 30 34.95 9.13 -8.29
C PRO A 30 34.73 10.55 -8.82
N GLN A 31 35.80 11.36 -8.88
CA GLN A 31 35.78 12.72 -9.42
C GLN A 31 34.65 13.59 -8.86
N PRO A 32 34.58 13.79 -7.53
CA PRO A 32 33.53 14.61 -6.92
C PRO A 32 33.68 16.08 -7.36
N VAL A 33 32.53 16.79 -7.43
CA VAL A 33 32.59 18.26 -7.67
C VAL A 33 33.13 19.01 -6.45
N PRO A 34 33.65 20.24 -6.58
CA PRO A 34 34.33 20.96 -5.47
C PRO A 34 33.52 21.10 -4.20
N ARG A 35 32.28 21.20 -4.18
CA ARG A 35 31.39 21.16 -3.00
C ARG A 35 30.36 20.07 -3.21
N GLN A 36 30.79 18.80 -3.15
CA GLN A 36 29.91 17.69 -3.39
C GLN A 36 28.86 17.58 -2.30
N ARG A 37 27.61 17.81 -2.67
CA ARG A 37 26.47 17.59 -1.77
C ARG A 37 26.03 16.14 -1.84
N LEU A 38 25.78 15.57 -0.67
CA LEU A 38 25.24 14.23 -0.45
C LEU A 38 23.95 14.37 0.35
N SER A 39 22.95 13.58 0.03
CA SER A 39 21.69 13.59 0.81
C SER A 39 21.13 12.17 0.96
N LEU A 40 20.42 11.93 2.05
CA LEU A 40 19.61 10.72 2.20
C LEU A 40 18.14 11.07 1.89
N PRO A 41 17.42 10.26 1.12
CA PRO A 41 16.00 10.47 0.90
C PRO A 41 15.21 10.67 2.20
N VAL A 42 14.17 11.49 2.15
CA VAL A 42 13.25 11.68 3.31
C VAL A 42 12.05 10.76 3.25
N TRP A 43 11.76 10.16 2.10
CA TRP A 43 10.64 9.27 1.85
C TRP A 43 10.97 8.21 0.80
N ILE A 44 10.07 7.27 0.59
CA ILE A 44 10.15 6.25 -0.45
C ILE A 44 8.89 6.28 -1.31
N PRO A 45 8.99 6.27 -2.65
CA PRO A 45 7.84 6.19 -3.55
C PRO A 45 6.94 4.99 -3.23
N GLY A 46 5.62 5.23 -3.21
CA GLY A 46 4.62 4.28 -2.74
C GLY A 46 4.22 4.47 -1.27
N SER A 47 4.97 5.28 -0.50
CA SER A 47 4.65 5.55 0.89
C SER A 47 4.73 7.04 1.20
N TYR A 48 3.62 7.71 1.19
CA TYR A 48 3.47 9.17 1.28
C TYR A 48 3.62 9.68 2.73
N LEU A 49 4.78 9.43 3.32
CA LEU A 49 5.16 9.84 4.67
C LEU A 49 6.65 10.20 4.70
N VAL A 50 6.98 11.34 5.28
CA VAL A 50 8.37 11.70 5.62
C VAL A 50 8.82 10.79 6.77
N ARG A 51 9.81 9.92 6.48
CA ARG A 51 10.23 8.83 7.39
C ARG A 51 11.49 9.14 8.18
N GLU A 52 12.14 10.29 7.91
CA GLU A 52 13.34 10.71 8.65
C GLU A 52 14.44 9.64 8.65
N PHE A 53 14.74 8.99 7.53
CA PHE A 53 15.74 7.92 7.45
C PHE A 53 17.11 8.34 8.00
N ALA A 54 17.49 9.60 7.83
CA ALA A 54 18.76 10.13 8.31
C ALA A 54 18.94 10.08 9.84
N ARG A 55 17.84 9.97 10.62
CA ARG A 55 17.91 9.78 12.08
C ARG A 55 18.69 8.52 12.49
N HIS A 56 18.78 7.56 11.60
CA HIS A 56 19.43 6.27 11.84
C HIS A 56 20.91 6.27 11.42
N VAL A 57 21.40 7.34 10.79
CA VAL A 57 22.79 7.49 10.36
C VAL A 57 23.67 7.94 11.52
N SER A 58 24.81 7.29 11.69
CA SER A 58 25.79 7.63 12.72
C SER A 58 27.23 7.36 12.25
N GLY A 59 28.21 7.91 12.94
CA GLY A 59 29.62 7.64 12.68
C GLY A 59 30.08 8.06 11.28
N LEU A 60 29.51 9.15 10.73
CA LEU A 60 29.79 9.62 9.38
C LEU A 60 31.25 10.15 9.29
N GLN A 61 32.03 9.54 8.42
CA GLN A 61 33.42 9.89 8.19
C GLN A 61 33.66 10.03 6.69
N ALA A 62 34.51 11.01 6.28
CA ALA A 62 34.84 11.24 4.89
C ALA A 62 36.33 11.34 4.66
N ARG A 63 36.77 10.87 3.51
CA ARG A 63 38.16 10.95 3.03
C ARG A 63 38.15 11.39 1.57
N LEU A 64 39.11 12.23 1.23
CA LEU A 64 39.41 12.61 -0.15
C LEU A 64 40.78 12.00 -0.53
N GLY A 65 40.76 10.92 -1.30
CA GLY A 65 41.88 10.00 -1.40
C GLY A 65 42.24 9.45 -0.02
N GLU A 66 43.47 9.63 0.44
CA GLU A 66 43.91 9.19 1.77
C GLU A 66 43.67 10.24 2.88
N ARG A 67 43.36 11.48 2.53
CA ARG A 67 43.18 12.59 3.47
C ARG A 67 41.81 12.59 4.09
N ALA A 68 41.71 12.54 5.41
CA ALA A 68 40.44 12.76 6.13
C ALA A 68 39.98 14.21 5.92
N ILE A 69 38.69 14.38 5.67
CA ILE A 69 38.00 15.69 5.54
C ILE A 69 36.79 15.75 6.44
N ALA A 70 36.45 16.95 6.88
CA ALA A 70 35.21 17.19 7.60
C ALA A 70 34.05 17.33 6.60
N LEU A 71 32.89 16.78 6.94
CA LEU A 71 31.62 17.01 6.26
C LEU A 71 30.87 18.13 6.98
N GLU A 72 30.35 19.09 6.23
CA GLU A 72 29.43 20.11 6.73
C GLU A 72 28.00 19.57 6.63
N GLN A 73 27.32 19.39 7.77
CA GLN A 73 25.88 19.05 7.75
C GLN A 73 25.09 20.35 7.52
N VAL A 74 24.39 20.43 6.38
CA VAL A 74 23.68 21.65 5.94
C VAL A 74 22.19 21.63 6.25
N ASP A 75 21.63 20.46 6.44
CA ASP A 75 20.28 20.23 6.94
C ASP A 75 20.17 18.83 7.57
N LYS A 76 18.97 18.43 8.01
CA LYS A 76 18.78 17.13 8.72
C LYS A 76 19.15 15.90 7.90
N THR A 77 19.24 16.00 6.58
CA THR A 77 19.42 14.87 5.66
C THR A 77 20.55 15.04 4.67
N SER A 78 21.25 16.19 4.70
CA SER A 78 22.24 16.56 3.68
C SER A 78 23.56 17.01 4.27
N TRP A 79 24.64 16.65 3.59
CA TRP A 79 26.02 16.97 3.95
C TRP A 79 26.79 17.48 2.72
N VAL A 80 27.72 18.38 2.93
CA VAL A 80 28.63 18.90 1.90
C VAL A 80 30.06 18.47 2.20
N ALA A 81 30.70 17.85 1.22
CA ALA A 81 32.09 17.48 1.25
C ALA A 81 32.94 18.55 0.50
N PRO A 82 33.96 19.17 1.13
CA PRO A 82 34.90 20.05 0.44
C PRO A 82 35.89 19.19 -0.37
N CYS A 83 35.66 19.10 -1.67
CA CYS A 83 36.48 18.31 -2.61
C CYS A 83 37.33 19.19 -3.51
N ASP A 84 38.39 18.62 -4.11
CA ASP A 84 39.26 19.29 -5.07
C ASP A 84 39.04 18.86 -6.52
N GLY A 85 38.07 17.97 -6.75
CA GLY A 85 37.72 17.43 -8.07
C GLY A 85 38.72 16.41 -8.65
N ARG A 86 39.76 16.07 -7.93
CA ARG A 86 40.85 15.17 -8.41
C ARG A 86 40.82 13.80 -7.75
N ALA A 87 40.86 13.79 -6.42
CA ALA A 87 40.82 12.55 -5.66
C ALA A 87 39.37 12.05 -5.44
N ALA A 88 39.17 10.73 -5.36
CA ALA A 88 37.89 10.15 -5.06
C ALA A 88 37.44 10.50 -3.64
N LEU A 89 36.16 10.80 -3.47
CA LEU A 89 35.51 10.96 -2.17
C LEU A 89 35.04 9.60 -1.67
N THR A 90 35.48 9.22 -0.48
CA THR A 90 34.94 8.03 0.23
C THR A 90 34.23 8.48 1.50
N VAL A 91 32.98 8.08 1.66
CA VAL A 91 32.17 8.36 2.87
C VAL A 91 31.74 7.06 3.49
N THR A 92 32.04 6.87 4.77
CA THR A 92 31.65 5.67 5.55
C THR A 92 30.77 6.06 6.72
N TYR A 93 29.71 5.30 6.95
CA TYR A 93 28.75 5.55 8.03
C TYR A 93 28.08 4.25 8.46
N LEU A 94 27.44 4.29 9.65
CA LEU A 94 26.60 3.24 10.17
C LEU A 94 25.14 3.63 10.04
N VAL A 95 24.29 2.65 9.75
CA VAL A 95 22.83 2.82 9.72
C VAL A 95 22.20 1.79 10.66
N TYR A 96 21.45 2.28 11.66
CA TYR A 96 20.62 1.45 12.52
C TYR A 96 19.39 0.97 11.76
N ALA A 97 19.09 -0.33 11.80
CA ALA A 97 18.09 -0.98 10.97
C ALA A 97 17.29 -2.00 11.79
N PHE A 98 16.23 -1.56 12.45
CA PHE A 98 15.34 -2.43 13.22
C PHE A 98 13.86 -2.08 13.03
N ASP A 99 13.50 -1.75 11.81
CA ASP A 99 12.11 -1.54 11.40
C ASP A 99 11.70 -2.65 10.44
N ALA A 100 10.84 -3.55 10.89
CA ALA A 100 10.36 -4.71 10.12
C ALA A 100 9.37 -4.37 9.01
N SER A 101 8.98 -3.09 8.86
CA SER A 101 8.09 -2.67 7.77
C SER A 101 8.76 -2.82 6.40
N VAL A 102 7.94 -2.86 5.36
CA VAL A 102 8.40 -2.95 3.96
C VAL A 102 9.06 -1.66 3.44
N ARG A 103 9.10 -0.59 4.25
CA ARG A 103 9.40 0.79 3.80
C ARG A 103 10.76 1.32 4.24
N THR A 104 11.48 0.58 5.07
CA THR A 104 12.71 1.02 5.73
C THR A 104 13.83 0.00 5.59
N ALA A 105 14.55 -0.29 6.70
CA ALA A 105 15.58 -1.29 6.78
C ALA A 105 15.46 -2.10 8.09
N PHE A 106 15.76 -3.38 7.99
CA PHE A 106 15.78 -4.33 9.11
C PHE A 106 17.04 -5.19 9.07
N LEU A 107 17.61 -5.47 10.24
CA LEU A 107 18.74 -6.37 10.40
C LEU A 107 18.68 -7.03 11.79
N ASP A 108 18.80 -8.34 11.83
CA ASP A 108 19.09 -9.13 13.01
C ASP A 108 20.05 -10.30 12.68
N ALA A 109 20.23 -11.22 13.60
CA ALA A 109 21.09 -12.39 13.40
C ALA A 109 20.54 -13.41 12.38
N SER A 110 19.29 -13.32 11.98
CA SER A 110 18.61 -14.27 11.08
C SER A 110 18.32 -13.70 9.70
N ARG A 111 18.14 -12.38 9.60
CA ARG A 111 17.60 -11.72 8.41
C ARG A 111 18.11 -10.29 8.28
N ALA A 112 18.25 -9.83 7.05
CA ALA A 112 18.46 -8.43 6.71
C ALA A 112 17.60 -8.04 5.50
N PHE A 113 17.03 -6.85 5.58
CA PHE A 113 16.25 -6.24 4.51
C PHE A 113 16.56 -4.75 4.43
N PHE A 114 16.59 -4.18 3.25
CA PHE A 114 16.62 -2.73 3.10
C PHE A 114 16.07 -2.27 1.76
N ASN A 115 15.47 -1.08 1.79
CA ASN A 115 15.27 -0.22 0.62
C ASN A 115 16.48 0.71 0.47
N GLY A 116 16.94 0.95 -0.74
CA GLY A 116 18.08 1.84 -0.99
C GLY A 116 17.89 3.25 -0.44
N THR A 117 16.66 3.74 -0.36
CA THR A 117 16.31 5.04 0.25
C THR A 117 16.70 5.17 1.72
N SER A 118 16.81 4.04 2.44
CA SER A 118 17.16 4.02 3.87
C SER A 118 18.66 3.96 4.12
N LEU A 119 19.47 3.50 3.14
CA LEU A 119 20.89 3.24 3.31
C LEU A 119 21.80 4.03 2.37
N CYS A 120 21.38 4.26 1.13
CA CYS A 120 22.26 4.76 0.08
C CYS A 120 22.18 6.29 -0.04
N LEU A 121 23.24 6.99 0.35
CA LEU A 121 23.34 8.43 0.13
C LEU A 121 23.29 8.76 -1.37
N ARG A 122 22.47 9.72 -1.72
CA ARG A 122 22.37 10.29 -3.05
C ARG A 122 23.54 11.25 -3.28
N VAL A 123 24.19 11.15 -4.43
CA VAL A 123 25.23 12.10 -4.88
C VAL A 123 24.52 13.15 -5.74
N GLU A 124 24.19 14.29 -5.15
CA GLU A 124 23.42 15.33 -5.83
C GLU A 124 24.07 15.82 -7.10
N GLY A 125 23.26 15.97 -8.14
CA GLY A 125 23.71 16.34 -9.48
C GLY A 125 24.24 15.19 -10.33
N ARG A 126 24.32 13.98 -9.77
CA ARG A 126 24.83 12.77 -10.45
C ARG A 126 23.82 11.61 -10.41
N ASP A 127 22.55 11.93 -10.26
CA ASP A 127 21.47 10.95 -10.13
C ASP A 127 21.29 10.07 -11.36
N ALA A 128 21.50 10.61 -12.55
CA ALA A 128 21.39 9.91 -13.83
C ALA A 128 22.59 9.02 -14.16
N GLU A 129 23.63 9.01 -13.32
CA GLU A 129 24.79 8.16 -13.55
C GLU A 129 24.56 6.74 -13.04
N PRO A 130 25.17 5.72 -13.69
CA PRO A 130 25.10 4.34 -13.21
C PRO A 130 25.64 4.19 -11.78
N GLN A 131 24.94 3.40 -10.98
CA GLN A 131 25.24 3.13 -9.58
C GLN A 131 25.63 1.66 -9.42
N ARG A 132 26.63 1.37 -8.58
CA ARG A 132 27.02 0.01 -8.23
C ARG A 132 26.70 -0.29 -6.77
N LEU A 133 26.10 -1.44 -6.53
CA LEU A 133 25.86 -1.97 -5.19
C LEU A 133 26.75 -3.18 -4.94
N LEU A 134 27.51 -3.15 -3.85
CA LEU A 134 28.33 -4.25 -3.37
C LEU A 134 27.81 -4.74 -2.03
N LEU A 135 27.37 -5.98 -1.96
CA LEU A 135 27.04 -6.67 -0.71
C LEU A 135 28.23 -7.54 -0.31
N ARG A 136 28.81 -7.29 0.85
CA ARG A 136 30.05 -7.92 1.31
C ARG A 136 29.90 -8.49 2.71
N GLY A 137 30.70 -9.54 3.01
CA GLY A 137 30.76 -10.09 4.37
C GLY A 137 29.46 -10.69 4.88
N LEU A 138 28.65 -11.28 3.99
CA LEU A 138 27.41 -11.94 4.41
C LEU A 138 27.72 -13.17 5.30
N PRO A 139 26.91 -13.43 6.34
CA PRO A 139 27.02 -14.63 7.17
C PRO A 139 26.96 -15.91 6.32
N ARG A 140 27.61 -16.95 6.80
CA ARG A 140 27.60 -18.27 6.15
C ARG A 140 26.18 -18.79 6.03
N GLY A 141 25.78 -19.25 4.84
CA GLY A 141 24.45 -19.79 4.56
C GLY A 141 23.42 -18.73 4.14
N TRP A 142 23.72 -17.45 4.28
CA TRP A 142 22.82 -16.41 3.79
C TRP A 142 22.84 -16.32 2.27
N THR A 143 21.69 -16.06 1.72
CA THR A 143 21.48 -15.78 0.29
C THR A 143 20.90 -14.39 0.11
N VAL A 144 20.96 -13.89 -1.12
CA VAL A 144 20.43 -12.57 -1.51
C VAL A 144 19.27 -12.75 -2.47
N ALA A 145 18.23 -11.98 -2.27
CA ALA A 145 17.12 -11.83 -3.20
C ALA A 145 16.93 -10.35 -3.53
N THR A 146 17.07 -9.99 -4.80
CA THR A 146 16.82 -8.66 -5.36
C THR A 146 16.64 -8.78 -6.87
N THR A 147 15.93 -7.82 -7.47
CA THR A 147 15.82 -7.72 -8.94
C THR A 147 16.88 -6.83 -9.57
N LEU A 148 17.77 -6.20 -8.78
CA LEU A 148 18.94 -5.49 -9.33
C LEU A 148 19.73 -6.42 -10.26
N PRO A 149 20.13 -5.96 -11.45
CA PRO A 149 20.95 -6.74 -12.36
C PRO A 149 22.32 -7.09 -11.74
N PRO A 150 22.69 -8.38 -11.68
CA PRO A 150 24.04 -8.77 -11.28
C PRO A 150 25.05 -8.37 -12.36
N VAL A 151 26.25 -7.99 -11.94
CA VAL A 151 27.35 -7.67 -12.87
C VAL A 151 28.03 -8.96 -13.30
N ALA A 152 27.96 -9.27 -14.59
CA ALA A 152 28.57 -10.47 -15.15
C ALA A 152 30.11 -10.52 -14.88
N GLY A 153 30.61 -11.68 -14.42
CA GLY A 153 32.03 -11.87 -14.14
C GLY A 153 32.56 -11.19 -12.88
N ALA A 154 31.78 -10.38 -12.17
CA ALA A 154 32.25 -9.66 -10.98
C ALA A 154 32.10 -10.44 -9.65
N GLY A 155 31.56 -11.66 -9.71
CA GLY A 155 31.31 -12.48 -8.53
C GLY A 155 29.97 -12.19 -7.84
N LYS A 156 29.68 -12.96 -6.77
CA LYS A 156 28.43 -12.82 -6.01
C LYS A 156 28.40 -11.50 -5.24
N GLY A 157 27.20 -10.91 -5.12
CA GLY A 157 26.96 -9.70 -4.33
C GLY A 157 27.38 -8.40 -5.03
N VAL A 158 27.56 -8.41 -6.36
CA VAL A 158 27.86 -7.23 -7.16
C VAL A 158 26.70 -6.96 -8.13
N TYR A 159 26.07 -5.81 -7.96
CA TYR A 159 24.89 -5.40 -8.75
C TYR A 159 25.11 -4.01 -9.34
N GLN A 160 24.36 -3.68 -10.37
CA GLN A 160 24.44 -2.38 -11.03
C GLN A 160 23.03 -1.89 -11.38
N ALA A 161 22.76 -0.63 -11.07
CA ALA A 161 21.59 0.12 -11.51
C ALA A 161 22.01 1.13 -12.61
N ALA A 162 21.08 1.49 -13.50
CA ALA A 162 21.32 2.48 -14.55
C ALA A 162 21.45 3.90 -13.99
N ASP A 163 20.78 4.17 -12.86
CA ASP A 163 20.72 5.46 -12.19
C ASP A 163 20.39 5.28 -10.69
N TYR A 164 20.28 6.40 -9.96
CA TYR A 164 19.92 6.36 -8.54
C TYR A 164 18.46 5.93 -8.30
N ASP A 165 17.54 6.34 -9.17
CA ASP A 165 16.12 5.95 -9.07
C ASP A 165 15.97 4.43 -9.19
N GLU A 166 16.71 3.80 -10.10
CA GLU A 166 16.73 2.34 -10.23
C GLU A 166 17.39 1.68 -9.03
N LEU A 167 18.48 2.25 -8.50
CA LEU A 167 19.14 1.69 -7.30
C LEU A 167 18.18 1.61 -6.11
N VAL A 168 17.44 2.69 -5.82
CA VAL A 168 16.59 2.75 -4.62
C VAL A 168 15.23 2.08 -4.81
N ASP A 169 14.82 1.79 -6.04
CA ASP A 169 13.56 1.10 -6.37
C ASP A 169 13.74 -0.43 -6.46
N HIS A 170 14.85 -0.97 -5.96
CA HIS A 170 15.11 -2.39 -5.87
C HIS A 170 15.47 -2.79 -4.44
N PRO A 171 14.49 -3.27 -3.65
CA PRO A 171 14.76 -3.77 -2.31
C PRO A 171 15.68 -4.99 -2.34
N VAL A 172 16.38 -5.18 -1.22
CA VAL A 172 17.30 -6.30 -1.03
C VAL A 172 16.91 -7.06 0.23
N GLU A 173 16.65 -8.35 0.07
CA GLU A 173 16.47 -9.31 1.16
C GLU A 173 17.70 -10.20 1.27
N MET A 174 18.18 -10.44 2.48
CA MET A 174 19.34 -11.29 2.77
C MET A 174 19.04 -12.16 3.99
N GLY A 175 19.44 -13.43 3.94
CA GLY A 175 19.19 -14.37 5.04
C GLY A 175 18.98 -15.79 4.55
N THR A 176 18.42 -16.61 5.44
CA THR A 176 17.86 -17.91 5.11
C THR A 176 16.36 -17.79 5.01
N PHE A 177 15.79 -18.03 3.85
CA PHE A 177 14.37 -17.94 3.57
C PHE A 177 13.93 -19.04 2.62
N TRP A 178 12.64 -19.37 2.65
CA TRP A 178 12.05 -20.21 1.64
C TRP A 178 12.06 -19.48 0.29
N ARG A 179 12.33 -20.24 -0.79
CA ARG A 179 12.38 -19.69 -2.14
C ARG A 179 11.69 -20.64 -3.10
N GLY A 180 10.82 -20.10 -3.94
CA GLY A 180 10.17 -20.82 -5.02
C GLY A 180 10.10 -19.96 -6.28
N ALA A 181 9.89 -20.61 -7.43
CA ALA A 181 9.84 -19.94 -8.72
C ALA A 181 8.75 -20.53 -9.61
N PHE A 182 8.19 -19.68 -10.47
CA PHE A 182 7.22 -20.09 -11.50
C PHE A 182 7.36 -19.20 -12.73
N ALA A 183 6.69 -19.58 -13.81
CA ALA A 183 6.56 -18.73 -14.99
C ALA A 183 5.09 -18.35 -15.19
N ALA A 184 4.80 -17.07 -15.38
CA ALA A 184 3.48 -16.56 -15.77
C ALA A 184 3.60 -15.95 -17.18
N ARG A 185 2.84 -16.46 -18.14
CA ARG A 185 2.92 -16.06 -19.57
C ARG A 185 4.35 -16.01 -20.13
N GLY A 186 5.21 -16.95 -19.69
CA GLY A 186 6.60 -17.03 -20.13
C GLY A 186 7.58 -16.07 -19.42
N ILE A 187 7.09 -15.24 -18.50
CA ILE A 187 7.94 -14.37 -17.68
C ILE A 187 8.31 -15.08 -16.38
N ALA A 188 9.60 -15.05 -16.02
CA ALA A 188 10.10 -15.65 -14.79
C ALA A 188 9.65 -14.85 -13.55
N HIS A 189 9.07 -15.54 -12.58
CA HIS A 189 8.70 -15.02 -11.27
C HIS A 189 9.36 -15.83 -10.17
N GLU A 190 9.70 -15.15 -9.11
CA GLU A 190 10.30 -15.73 -7.92
C GLU A 190 9.57 -15.22 -6.69
N PHE A 191 9.40 -16.10 -5.69
CA PHE A 191 8.81 -15.75 -4.41
C PHE A 191 9.75 -16.17 -3.30
N VAL A 192 10.10 -15.26 -2.39
CA VAL A 192 10.86 -15.58 -1.17
C VAL A 192 10.01 -15.25 0.05
N VAL A 193 10.07 -16.13 1.06
CA VAL A 193 9.33 -15.97 2.32
C VAL A 193 10.30 -16.15 3.48
N ALA A 194 10.54 -15.06 4.19
CA ALA A 194 11.29 -15.08 5.44
C ALA A 194 10.32 -15.32 6.63
N GLY A 195 10.70 -16.15 7.60
CA GLY A 195 9.96 -16.35 8.83
C GLY A 195 8.70 -17.24 8.73
N ALA A 196 8.55 -18.02 7.66
CA ALA A 196 7.46 -18.99 7.52
C ALA A 196 7.55 -20.10 8.57
N LEU A 197 6.39 -20.65 8.98
CA LEU A 197 6.32 -21.84 9.84
C LEU A 197 6.67 -23.11 9.07
N PRO A 198 7.04 -24.23 9.74
CA PRO A 198 7.42 -25.48 9.07
C PRO A 198 6.31 -26.13 8.23
N ASP A 199 5.04 -25.87 8.55
CA ASP A 199 3.86 -26.39 7.85
C ASP A 199 3.42 -25.51 6.65
N PHE A 200 4.16 -24.45 6.34
CA PHE A 200 3.89 -23.56 5.22
C PHE A 200 3.83 -24.31 3.88
N ASP A 201 2.77 -24.09 3.13
CA ASP A 201 2.55 -24.65 1.79
C ASP A 201 3.02 -23.65 0.71
N GLY A 202 4.31 -23.73 0.39
CA GLY A 202 4.91 -22.89 -0.64
C GLY A 202 4.43 -23.21 -2.06
N ASP A 203 4.12 -24.47 -2.35
CA ASP A 203 3.66 -24.89 -3.68
C ASP A 203 2.27 -24.30 -3.97
N ARG A 204 1.39 -24.31 -2.99
CA ARG A 204 0.08 -23.67 -3.08
C ARG A 204 0.22 -22.15 -3.27
N LEU A 205 1.08 -21.48 -2.49
CA LEU A 205 1.32 -20.04 -2.67
C LEU A 205 1.79 -19.72 -4.09
N LEU A 206 2.72 -20.49 -4.64
CA LEU A 206 3.20 -20.31 -6.03
C LEU A 206 2.10 -20.53 -7.07
N ALA A 207 1.30 -21.59 -6.90
CA ALA A 207 0.22 -21.91 -7.83
C ALA A 207 -0.84 -20.81 -7.88
N ASP A 208 -1.26 -20.30 -6.72
CA ASP A 208 -2.28 -19.26 -6.63
C ASP A 208 -1.73 -17.89 -7.10
N THR A 209 -0.50 -17.53 -6.71
CA THR A 209 0.17 -16.31 -7.19
C THR A 209 0.34 -16.34 -8.72
N ARG A 210 0.71 -17.48 -9.30
CA ARG A 210 0.80 -17.63 -10.75
C ARG A 210 -0.51 -17.29 -11.45
N ARG A 211 -1.65 -17.76 -10.93
CA ARG A 211 -2.99 -17.49 -11.51
C ARG A 211 -3.31 -16.00 -11.49
N ILE A 212 -2.96 -15.30 -10.39
CA ILE A 212 -3.10 -13.84 -10.28
C ILE A 212 -2.25 -13.15 -11.35
N CYS A 213 -0.95 -13.46 -11.40
CA CYS A 213 -0.03 -12.85 -12.37
C CYS A 213 -0.48 -13.07 -13.82
N GLU A 214 -0.96 -14.28 -14.16
CA GLU A 214 -1.47 -14.59 -15.49
C GLU A 214 -2.74 -13.78 -15.81
N ALA A 215 -3.66 -13.62 -14.86
CA ALA A 215 -4.88 -12.82 -15.05
C ALA A 215 -4.57 -11.34 -15.28
N GLU A 216 -3.62 -10.78 -14.54
CA GLU A 216 -3.23 -9.37 -14.69
C GLU A 216 -2.42 -9.11 -15.97
N ILE A 217 -1.51 -10.02 -16.35
CA ILE A 217 -0.82 -9.90 -17.64
C ILE A 217 -1.83 -9.96 -18.80
N ASP A 218 -2.79 -10.89 -18.74
CA ASP A 218 -3.85 -11.01 -19.75
C ASP A 218 -4.74 -9.76 -19.81
N PHE A 219 -5.01 -9.14 -18.67
CA PHE A 219 -5.76 -7.88 -18.59
C PHE A 219 -5.08 -6.76 -19.38
N TRP A 220 -3.79 -6.55 -19.18
CA TRP A 220 -3.05 -5.46 -19.81
C TRP A 220 -2.71 -5.74 -21.28
N HIS A 221 -2.38 -6.97 -21.63
CA HIS A 221 -1.76 -7.29 -22.93
C HIS A 221 -2.62 -8.20 -23.83
N GLY A 222 -3.72 -8.74 -23.30
CA GLY A 222 -4.59 -9.70 -23.98
C GLY A 222 -4.19 -11.14 -23.69
N LYS A 223 -5.17 -12.03 -23.73
CA LYS A 223 -5.08 -13.42 -23.29
C LYS A 223 -3.92 -14.16 -23.97
N GLY A 224 -3.05 -14.74 -23.13
CA GLY A 224 -1.88 -15.51 -23.58
C GLY A 224 -0.75 -14.67 -24.20
N ARG A 225 -0.74 -13.34 -24.01
CA ARG A 225 0.23 -12.42 -24.64
C ARG A 225 1.01 -11.63 -23.59
N THR A 226 2.26 -11.31 -23.88
CA THR A 226 3.09 -10.38 -23.11
C THR A 226 3.22 -9.02 -23.79
N ARG A 227 2.66 -8.89 -25.00
CA ARG A 227 2.56 -7.65 -25.75
C ARG A 227 1.25 -7.63 -26.51
N ARG A 228 0.49 -6.57 -26.43
CA ARG A 228 -0.75 -6.40 -27.17
C ARG A 228 -0.47 -6.31 -28.68
N ALA A 229 -1.38 -6.84 -29.51
CA ALA A 229 -1.32 -6.63 -30.94
C ALA A 229 -1.43 -5.12 -31.26
N GLY A 230 -0.46 -4.57 -31.99
CA GLY A 230 -0.32 -3.13 -32.26
C GLY A 230 0.90 -2.52 -31.56
N ASN A 231 0.94 -1.19 -31.46
CA ASN A 231 2.10 -0.43 -30.93
C ASN A 231 2.11 -0.25 -29.41
N GLY A 232 1.30 -0.99 -28.64
CA GLY A 232 1.27 -0.88 -27.17
C GLY A 232 2.56 -1.42 -26.52
N PRO A 233 2.93 -0.88 -25.32
CA PRO A 233 4.10 -1.37 -24.58
C PRO A 233 3.95 -2.84 -24.20
N ALA A 234 5.08 -3.54 -24.09
CA ALA A 234 5.13 -4.90 -23.56
C ALA A 234 4.97 -4.89 -22.02
N VAL A 235 4.93 -6.10 -21.41
CA VAL A 235 5.05 -6.25 -19.95
C VAL A 235 6.30 -5.51 -19.47
N PRO A 236 6.19 -4.66 -18.44
CA PRO A 236 7.23 -3.69 -18.09
C PRO A 236 8.45 -4.28 -17.36
N PHE A 237 8.55 -5.58 -17.23
CA PHE A 237 9.66 -6.28 -16.59
C PHE A 237 9.97 -7.62 -17.30
N LYS A 238 11.22 -8.07 -17.17
CA LYS A 238 11.68 -9.35 -17.71
C LYS A 238 11.62 -10.49 -16.68
N ARG A 239 11.64 -10.15 -15.41
CA ARG A 239 11.46 -11.03 -14.25
C ARG A 239 10.79 -10.25 -13.12
N TYR A 240 10.14 -10.94 -12.20
CA TYR A 240 9.50 -10.33 -11.04
C TYR A 240 9.82 -11.08 -9.74
N LEU A 241 9.91 -10.37 -8.62
CA LEU A 241 10.27 -10.95 -7.33
C LEU A 241 9.31 -10.47 -6.23
N PHE A 242 8.69 -11.42 -5.56
CA PHE A 242 7.92 -11.18 -4.33
C PHE A 242 8.82 -11.42 -3.12
N LEU A 243 8.94 -10.43 -2.24
CA LEU A 243 9.71 -10.48 -0.98
C LEU A 243 8.73 -10.42 0.17
N LEU A 244 8.44 -11.54 0.84
CA LEU A 244 7.49 -11.60 1.95
C LEU A 244 8.21 -11.83 3.28
N ASN A 245 8.00 -10.92 4.22
CA ASN A 245 8.34 -11.07 5.62
C ASN A 245 7.12 -11.57 6.40
N ALA A 246 7.13 -12.83 6.83
CA ALA A 246 6.08 -13.42 7.65
C ALA A 246 6.35 -13.14 9.14
N VAL A 247 5.46 -12.39 9.77
CA VAL A 247 5.56 -11.92 11.16
C VAL A 247 4.40 -12.47 12.02
N ASP A 248 4.36 -12.17 13.31
CA ASP A 248 3.20 -12.50 14.14
C ASP A 248 1.99 -11.63 13.77
N GLU A 249 2.15 -10.32 13.79
CA GLU A 249 1.14 -9.35 13.40
C GLU A 249 1.73 -8.36 12.39
N GLY A 250 1.06 -8.21 11.25
CA GLY A 250 1.46 -7.30 10.19
C GLY A 250 0.69 -7.55 8.89
N HIS A 251 0.46 -6.51 8.12
CA HIS A 251 -0.14 -6.58 6.80
C HIS A 251 0.20 -5.32 6.00
N GLY A 252 0.63 -5.48 4.77
CA GLY A 252 0.90 -4.40 3.84
C GLY A 252 1.96 -4.73 2.83
N GLY A 253 2.07 -3.89 1.82
CA GLY A 253 3.05 -4.00 0.75
C GLY A 253 3.72 -2.69 0.42
N LEU A 254 4.70 -2.79 -0.45
CA LEU A 254 5.32 -1.67 -1.14
C LEU A 254 5.74 -2.14 -2.52
N GLU A 255 5.15 -1.50 -3.49
CA GLU A 255 5.38 -1.76 -4.90
C GLU A 255 6.72 -1.21 -5.39
N HIS A 256 7.38 -1.99 -6.24
CA HIS A 256 8.58 -1.62 -6.96
C HIS A 256 8.44 -1.95 -8.45
N ARG A 257 9.34 -1.42 -9.30
CA ARG A 257 9.20 -1.55 -10.76
C ARG A 257 9.28 -2.99 -11.31
N SER A 258 9.85 -3.93 -10.57
CA SER A 258 9.96 -5.35 -10.95
C SER A 258 9.98 -6.29 -9.74
N SER A 259 9.55 -5.79 -8.57
CA SER A 259 9.41 -6.56 -7.35
C SER A 259 8.38 -5.91 -6.44
N THR A 260 8.02 -6.59 -5.37
CA THR A 260 7.28 -6.02 -4.25
C THR A 260 7.83 -6.54 -2.94
N ALA A 261 7.84 -5.68 -1.92
CA ALA A 261 8.09 -6.06 -0.54
C ALA A 261 6.75 -6.19 0.20
N LEU A 262 6.52 -7.33 0.83
CA LEU A 262 5.29 -7.69 1.53
C LEU A 262 5.57 -7.98 2.99
N ILE A 263 4.64 -7.64 3.87
CA ILE A 263 4.58 -8.09 5.25
C ILE A 263 3.20 -8.67 5.53
N ALA A 264 3.14 -9.86 6.13
CA ALA A 264 1.90 -10.51 6.48
C ALA A 264 2.04 -11.33 7.77
N SER A 265 0.91 -11.51 8.48
CA SER A 265 0.89 -12.46 9.60
C SER A 265 1.14 -13.88 9.09
N ARG A 266 1.91 -14.67 9.86
CA ARG A 266 2.11 -16.11 9.57
C ARG A 266 0.81 -16.87 9.45
N ARG A 267 -0.24 -16.44 10.15
CA ARG A 267 -1.59 -17.03 10.10
C ARG A 267 -2.30 -16.79 8.75
N GLN A 268 -1.81 -15.86 7.92
CA GLN A 268 -2.34 -15.59 6.59
C GLN A 268 -1.69 -16.47 5.51
N LEU A 269 -0.58 -17.14 5.81
CA LEU A 269 0.08 -18.06 4.88
C LEU A 269 -0.72 -19.36 4.72
N PRO A 270 -0.69 -19.99 3.53
CA PRO A 270 -1.31 -21.28 3.34
C PRO A 270 -0.54 -22.37 4.09
N GLN A 271 -1.26 -23.32 4.69
CA GLN A 271 -0.73 -24.45 5.44
C GLN A 271 -1.06 -25.76 4.73
N ARG A 272 -0.15 -26.74 4.79
CA ARG A 272 -0.28 -28.02 4.04
C ARG A 272 -1.54 -28.80 4.40
N ASP A 273 -1.91 -28.82 5.67
CA ASP A 273 -3.05 -29.60 6.17
C ASP A 273 -4.36 -28.79 6.18
N GLN A 274 -4.35 -27.56 5.69
CA GLN A 274 -5.50 -26.68 5.69
C GLN A 274 -6.19 -26.68 4.32
N ALA A 275 -7.32 -27.38 4.25
CA ALA A 275 -8.17 -27.34 3.05
C ALA A 275 -8.91 -25.98 2.95
N GLY A 276 -9.14 -25.54 1.71
CA GLY A 276 -9.89 -24.33 1.40
C GLY A 276 -9.13 -23.02 1.63
N LEU A 277 -9.78 -21.89 1.39
CA LEU A 277 -9.25 -20.53 1.52
C LEU A 277 -9.74 -19.91 2.84
N THR A 278 -8.82 -19.63 3.77
CA THR A 278 -9.13 -18.83 4.95
C THR A 278 -9.33 -17.36 4.59
N GLU A 279 -9.99 -16.60 5.48
CA GLU A 279 -10.10 -15.13 5.31
C GLU A 279 -8.72 -14.46 5.25
N GLY A 280 -7.80 -14.93 6.13
CA GLY A 280 -6.43 -14.41 6.15
C GLY A 280 -5.67 -14.68 4.85
N TYR A 281 -5.80 -15.88 4.29
CA TYR A 281 -5.14 -16.21 3.03
C TYR A 281 -5.73 -15.45 1.84
N VAL A 282 -7.06 -15.24 1.80
CA VAL A 282 -7.68 -14.39 0.78
C VAL A 282 -7.17 -12.95 0.88
N SER A 283 -7.03 -12.42 2.09
CA SER A 283 -6.44 -11.08 2.29
C SER A 283 -4.99 -11.00 1.77
N LEU A 284 -4.18 -12.04 2.00
CA LEU A 284 -2.82 -12.09 1.44
C LEU A 284 -2.82 -12.17 -0.10
N LEU A 285 -3.72 -12.95 -0.69
CA LEU A 285 -3.85 -13.04 -2.15
C LEU A 285 -4.30 -11.70 -2.76
N GLY A 286 -5.23 -10.98 -2.11
CA GLY A 286 -5.60 -9.62 -2.50
C GLY A 286 -4.42 -8.65 -2.44
N LEU A 287 -3.62 -8.70 -1.37
CA LEU A 287 -2.39 -7.91 -1.25
C LEU A 287 -1.38 -8.24 -2.37
N ILE A 288 -1.18 -9.52 -2.70
CA ILE A 288 -0.31 -9.94 -3.80
C ILE A 288 -0.82 -9.36 -5.14
N ALA A 289 -2.12 -9.41 -5.40
CA ALA A 289 -2.72 -8.84 -6.60
C ALA A 289 -2.55 -7.31 -6.63
N HIS A 290 -2.82 -6.62 -5.52
CA HIS A 290 -2.65 -5.17 -5.38
C HIS A 290 -1.23 -4.72 -5.76
N GLU A 291 -0.23 -5.32 -5.13
CA GLU A 291 1.17 -4.95 -5.35
C GLU A 291 1.69 -5.34 -6.73
N TYR A 292 1.18 -6.43 -7.30
CA TYR A 292 1.58 -6.84 -8.65
C TYR A 292 0.97 -5.91 -9.71
N PHE A 293 -0.29 -5.48 -9.53
CA PHE A 293 -0.97 -4.54 -10.41
C PHE A 293 -0.25 -3.19 -10.49
N HIS A 294 0.37 -2.76 -9.40
CA HIS A 294 1.18 -1.55 -9.36
C HIS A 294 2.37 -1.56 -10.32
N SER A 295 2.79 -2.71 -10.82
CA SER A 295 3.82 -2.77 -11.88
C SER A 295 3.45 -1.94 -13.11
N TRP A 296 2.15 -1.84 -13.41
CA TRP A 296 1.58 -0.99 -14.46
C TRP A 296 1.01 0.30 -13.88
N ASN A 297 0.13 0.19 -12.89
CA ASN A 297 -0.62 1.31 -12.31
C ASN A 297 0.03 1.76 -11.01
N VAL A 298 0.96 2.58 -11.09
CA VAL A 298 1.76 3.58 -10.39
C VAL A 298 3.25 3.50 -10.72
N LYS A 299 3.81 2.34 -11.03
CA LYS A 299 5.25 2.27 -11.36
C LYS A 299 5.55 2.66 -12.81
N ARG A 300 4.54 2.69 -13.67
CA ARG A 300 4.63 3.12 -15.09
C ARG A 300 3.59 4.19 -15.40
N LEU A 301 2.29 3.84 -15.46
CA LEU A 301 1.22 4.82 -15.34
C LEU A 301 1.31 5.43 -13.95
N ARG A 302 1.76 6.67 -13.86
CA ARG A 302 1.94 7.40 -12.59
C ARG A 302 1.47 8.84 -12.73
N PRO A 303 1.20 9.54 -11.64
CA PRO A 303 0.87 10.96 -11.73
C PRO A 303 1.90 11.73 -12.55
N ALA A 304 1.46 12.63 -13.41
CA ALA A 304 2.35 13.48 -14.20
C ALA A 304 3.31 14.28 -13.32
N GLU A 305 2.87 14.66 -12.11
CA GLU A 305 3.65 15.32 -11.08
C GLU A 305 4.82 14.45 -10.58
N PHE A 306 4.70 13.13 -10.68
CA PHE A 306 5.73 12.14 -10.31
C PHE A 306 6.63 11.73 -11.48
N ALA A 307 6.59 12.46 -12.61
CA ALA A 307 7.51 12.21 -13.73
C ALA A 307 8.98 12.29 -13.29
N ARG A 308 9.27 13.17 -12.34
CA ARG A 308 10.55 13.24 -11.62
C ARG A 308 10.27 13.24 -10.11
N ILE A 309 10.89 12.30 -9.42
CA ILE A 309 10.79 12.19 -7.96
C ILE A 309 11.79 13.16 -7.32
N ASP A 310 11.30 13.98 -6.38
CA ASP A 310 12.15 14.74 -5.47
C ASP A 310 12.24 13.97 -4.14
N TYR A 311 13.40 13.38 -3.87
CA TYR A 311 13.64 12.60 -2.65
C TYR A 311 13.87 13.45 -1.40
N THR A 312 13.97 14.78 -1.53
CA THR A 312 14.29 15.69 -0.43
C THR A 312 13.08 16.29 0.27
N ARG A 313 11.89 16.09 -0.29
CA ARG A 313 10.61 16.62 0.22
C ARG A 313 9.43 15.80 -0.29
N GLU A 314 8.25 16.13 0.19
CA GLU A 314 6.97 15.58 -0.27
C GLU A 314 6.74 15.90 -1.75
N ASN A 315 6.17 14.93 -2.45
CA ASN A 315 5.72 15.10 -3.84
C ASN A 315 4.19 14.98 -3.87
N TYR A 316 3.51 16.07 -4.18
CA TYR A 316 2.06 16.15 -4.08
C TYR A 316 1.37 15.77 -5.39
N THR A 317 0.23 15.08 -5.28
CA THR A 317 -0.68 14.79 -6.39
C THR A 317 -2.11 14.67 -5.87
N GLU A 318 -3.08 15.02 -6.69
CA GLU A 318 -4.51 14.80 -6.42
C GLU A 318 -5.02 13.47 -6.99
N LEU A 319 -4.13 12.56 -7.43
CA LEU A 319 -4.50 11.38 -8.21
C LEU A 319 -4.33 10.05 -7.48
N LEU A 320 -4.01 10.02 -6.16
CA LEU A 320 -3.88 8.74 -5.45
C LEU A 320 -5.19 7.93 -5.44
N TRP A 321 -6.35 8.59 -5.48
CA TRP A 321 -7.65 7.91 -5.62
C TRP A 321 -7.75 7.06 -6.89
N PHE A 322 -7.04 7.46 -7.96
CA PHE A 322 -6.95 6.69 -9.20
C PHE A 322 -5.90 5.58 -9.07
N PHE A 323 -4.69 5.91 -8.65
CA PHE A 323 -3.59 4.94 -8.63
C PHE A 323 -3.74 3.88 -7.54
N GLU A 324 -4.20 4.26 -6.36
CA GLU A 324 -4.43 3.35 -5.24
C GLU A 324 -5.87 2.80 -5.24
N GLY A 325 -6.84 3.67 -5.47
CA GLY A 325 -8.25 3.28 -5.45
C GLY A 325 -8.59 2.31 -6.59
N PHE A 326 -8.09 2.52 -7.80
CA PHE A 326 -8.33 1.59 -8.90
C PHE A 326 -7.58 0.28 -8.69
N THR A 327 -6.37 0.32 -8.16
CA THR A 327 -5.65 -0.89 -7.77
C THR A 327 -6.45 -1.66 -6.72
N SER A 328 -7.01 -0.99 -5.70
CA SER A 328 -7.89 -1.59 -4.69
C SER A 328 -9.26 -2.06 -5.21
N TYR A 329 -9.68 -1.62 -6.38
CA TYR A 329 -10.84 -2.17 -7.08
C TYR A 329 -10.50 -3.48 -7.79
N TYR A 330 -9.33 -3.50 -8.43
CA TYR A 330 -8.91 -4.63 -9.22
C TYR A 330 -8.33 -5.78 -8.41
N ASP A 331 -7.71 -5.54 -7.25
CA ASP A 331 -7.04 -6.57 -6.45
C ASP A 331 -7.96 -7.75 -6.11
N ASP A 332 -9.08 -7.51 -5.46
CA ASP A 332 -10.08 -8.54 -5.14
C ASP A 332 -10.82 -9.06 -6.40
N LEU A 333 -11.04 -8.21 -7.40
CA LEU A 333 -11.66 -8.60 -8.66
C LEU A 333 -10.79 -9.59 -9.44
N PHE A 334 -9.46 -9.42 -9.39
CA PHE A 334 -8.54 -10.40 -9.99
C PHE A 334 -8.57 -11.75 -9.30
N LEU A 335 -8.88 -11.83 -8.02
CA LEU A 335 -9.07 -13.12 -7.36
C LEU A 335 -10.26 -13.90 -7.95
N VAL A 336 -11.34 -13.19 -8.34
CA VAL A 336 -12.46 -13.81 -9.08
C VAL A 336 -12.02 -14.22 -10.48
N ARG A 337 -11.40 -13.32 -11.23
CA ARG A 337 -10.96 -13.56 -12.61
C ARG A 337 -9.91 -14.67 -12.71
N ALA A 338 -9.06 -14.80 -11.70
CA ALA A 338 -8.15 -15.92 -11.53
C ALA A 338 -8.85 -17.21 -11.07
N GLY A 339 -10.14 -17.16 -10.72
CA GLY A 339 -10.92 -18.30 -10.21
C GLY A 339 -10.45 -18.79 -8.84
N LEU A 340 -9.86 -17.91 -8.03
CA LEU A 340 -9.44 -18.21 -6.65
C LEU A 340 -10.60 -18.07 -5.67
N ILE A 341 -11.45 -17.07 -5.85
CA ILE A 341 -12.68 -16.88 -5.08
C ILE A 341 -13.89 -16.84 -6.00
N ASP A 342 -15.06 -17.13 -5.45
CA ASP A 342 -16.33 -16.99 -6.17
C ASP A 342 -16.93 -15.59 -6.06
N ALA A 343 -17.99 -15.34 -6.82
CA ALA A 343 -18.70 -14.08 -6.84
C ALA A 343 -19.31 -13.70 -5.47
N GLY A 344 -19.78 -14.69 -4.70
CA GLY A 344 -20.35 -14.46 -3.38
C GLY A 344 -19.31 -13.93 -2.40
N ARG A 345 -18.11 -14.53 -2.40
CA ARG A 345 -17.00 -14.08 -1.57
C ARG A 345 -16.51 -12.69 -1.96
N TYR A 346 -16.41 -12.40 -3.25
CA TYR A 346 -16.07 -11.06 -3.73
C TYR A 346 -17.10 -10.02 -3.27
N LEU A 347 -18.41 -10.31 -3.39
CA LEU A 347 -19.45 -9.41 -2.91
C LEU A 347 -19.38 -9.19 -1.40
N ALA A 348 -18.96 -10.19 -0.62
CA ALA A 348 -18.74 -10.03 0.82
C ALA A 348 -17.57 -9.08 1.13
N LEU A 349 -16.46 -9.15 0.37
CA LEU A 349 -15.34 -8.20 0.48
C LEU A 349 -15.78 -6.79 0.09
N LEU A 350 -16.46 -6.65 -1.04
CA LEU A 350 -17.01 -5.37 -1.50
C LEU A 350 -17.98 -4.76 -0.48
N ALA A 351 -18.84 -5.57 0.16
CA ALA A 351 -19.76 -5.12 1.19
C ALA A 351 -19.05 -4.52 2.42
N LYS A 352 -17.90 -5.07 2.81
CA LYS A 352 -17.05 -4.52 3.88
C LYS A 352 -16.54 -3.13 3.50
N THR A 353 -16.03 -2.97 2.27
CA THR A 353 -15.55 -1.67 1.75
C THR A 353 -16.65 -0.64 1.69
N VAL A 354 -17.82 -1.01 1.13
CA VAL A 354 -19.02 -0.14 1.07
C VAL A 354 -19.43 0.31 2.46
N SER A 355 -19.60 -0.64 3.39
CA SER A 355 -20.00 -0.34 4.77
C SER A 355 -18.98 0.55 5.49
N GLY A 356 -17.70 0.30 5.29
CA GLY A 356 -16.61 1.10 5.85
C GLY A 356 -16.63 2.56 5.36
N VAL A 357 -16.84 2.78 4.06
CA VAL A 357 -16.95 4.13 3.49
C VAL A 357 -18.20 4.84 4.00
N LEU A 358 -19.35 4.18 3.98
CA LEU A 358 -20.61 4.76 4.47
C LEU A 358 -20.55 5.10 5.96
N ALA A 359 -19.89 4.29 6.78
CA ALA A 359 -19.70 4.51 8.21
C ALA A 359 -18.66 5.60 8.57
N THR A 360 -18.06 6.27 7.59
CA THR A 360 -17.02 7.28 7.80
C THR A 360 -17.57 8.69 7.55
N PRO A 361 -17.83 9.53 8.59
CA PRO A 361 -18.38 10.88 8.43
C PRO A 361 -17.52 11.78 7.54
N GLY A 362 -16.18 11.60 7.59
CA GLY A 362 -15.21 12.34 6.78
C GLY A 362 -15.46 12.27 5.26
N ARG A 363 -16.24 11.28 4.76
CA ARG A 363 -16.65 11.22 3.35
C ARG A 363 -17.47 12.43 2.90
N GLN A 364 -18.13 13.11 3.85
CA GLN A 364 -18.91 14.32 3.61
C GLN A 364 -18.12 15.59 3.89
N THR A 365 -16.88 15.47 4.38
CA THR A 365 -16.01 16.57 4.75
C THR A 365 -14.86 16.76 3.75
N GLN A 366 -14.23 15.66 3.33
CA GLN A 366 -13.06 15.68 2.46
C GLN A 366 -13.37 15.04 1.10
N THR A 367 -12.95 15.71 0.02
CA THR A 367 -13.01 15.16 -1.33
C THR A 367 -11.90 14.13 -1.58
N LEU A 368 -12.02 13.30 -2.60
CA LEU A 368 -10.97 12.34 -2.96
C LEU A 368 -9.69 13.00 -3.49
N ALA A 369 -9.83 14.11 -4.23
CA ALA A 369 -8.71 14.92 -4.67
C ALA A 369 -7.93 15.48 -3.46
N GLN A 370 -8.63 16.06 -2.48
CA GLN A 370 -8.03 16.51 -1.23
C GLN A 370 -7.42 15.37 -0.42
N ALA A 371 -8.10 14.22 -0.32
CA ALA A 371 -7.58 13.06 0.41
C ALA A 371 -6.27 12.55 -0.22
N SER A 372 -6.17 12.58 -1.54
CA SER A 372 -4.95 12.23 -2.27
C SER A 372 -3.82 13.22 -1.99
N HIS A 373 -4.10 14.52 -2.07
CA HIS A 373 -3.11 15.58 -1.82
C HIS A 373 -2.63 15.58 -0.36
N ASP A 374 -3.56 15.43 0.59
CA ASP A 374 -3.30 15.49 2.03
C ASP A 374 -2.80 14.16 2.62
N ALA A 375 -2.54 13.14 1.79
CA ALA A 375 -2.11 11.81 2.25
C ALA A 375 -0.96 11.88 3.25
N TRP A 376 0.01 12.74 3.01
CA TRP A 376 1.22 12.95 3.81
C TRP A 376 0.98 13.28 5.28
N ILE A 377 -0.08 14.03 5.58
CA ILE A 377 -0.35 14.57 6.91
C ILE A 377 -1.64 14.03 7.53
N LYS A 378 -2.52 13.40 6.73
CA LYS A 378 -3.80 12.85 7.21
C LYS A 378 -3.84 11.33 7.16
N TYR A 379 -3.76 10.72 5.97
CA TYR A 379 -3.91 9.28 5.85
C TYR A 379 -2.79 8.49 6.53
N TYR A 380 -1.53 8.92 6.34
CA TYR A 380 -0.36 8.28 6.95
C TYR A 380 -0.06 8.75 8.38
N ARG A 381 -0.82 9.71 8.91
CA ARG A 381 -0.74 10.22 10.29
C ARG A 381 -2.12 10.24 10.93
N ALA A 382 -2.78 9.07 10.89
CA ALA A 382 -4.12 8.91 11.45
C ALA A 382 -4.13 9.11 12.98
N ASP A 383 -5.20 9.73 13.47
CA ASP A 383 -5.52 9.94 14.88
C ASP A 383 -6.98 9.57 15.18
N GLU A 384 -7.44 9.83 16.38
CA GLU A 384 -8.81 9.54 16.82
C GLU A 384 -9.87 10.39 16.11
N ASN A 385 -9.48 11.51 15.49
CA ASN A 385 -10.40 12.36 14.71
C ASN A 385 -10.42 12.00 13.21
N THR A 386 -9.48 11.20 12.75
CA THR A 386 -9.34 10.83 11.33
C THR A 386 -10.66 10.40 10.67
N PRO A 387 -11.52 9.54 11.27
CA PRO A 387 -12.79 9.15 10.65
C PRO A 387 -13.78 10.30 10.44
N ASN A 388 -13.65 11.38 11.20
CA ASN A 388 -14.52 12.56 11.09
C ASN A 388 -14.05 13.56 10.04
N ALA A 389 -12.74 13.62 9.80
CA ALA A 389 -12.11 14.66 8.99
C ALA A 389 -11.65 14.17 7.62
N THR A 390 -11.49 12.84 7.44
CA THR A 390 -10.87 12.29 6.23
C THR A 390 -11.67 11.13 5.62
N ILE A 391 -11.41 10.88 4.35
CA ILE A 391 -11.88 9.68 3.63
C ILE A 391 -10.70 8.95 3.01
N SER A 392 -10.70 7.61 3.07
CA SER A 392 -9.67 6.80 2.40
C SER A 392 -9.79 6.91 0.89
N TYR A 393 -8.74 7.40 0.25
CA TYR A 393 -8.65 7.42 -1.21
C TYR A 393 -8.48 6.00 -1.80
N TYR A 394 -8.02 5.01 -1.01
CA TYR A 394 -8.08 3.59 -1.37
C TYR A 394 -9.54 3.12 -1.43
N ALA A 395 -10.25 3.14 -0.32
CA ALA A 395 -11.58 2.58 -0.21
C ALA A 395 -12.64 3.34 -1.01
N LYS A 396 -12.77 4.68 -0.87
CA LYS A 396 -13.73 5.44 -1.68
C LYS A 396 -13.28 5.50 -3.14
N GLY A 397 -11.97 5.52 -3.42
CA GLY A 397 -11.43 5.46 -4.78
C GLY A 397 -11.76 4.15 -5.48
N SER A 398 -11.70 3.00 -4.79
CA SER A 398 -12.13 1.71 -5.35
C SER A 398 -13.62 1.68 -5.68
N LEU A 399 -14.45 2.34 -4.87
CA LEU A 399 -15.88 2.46 -5.17
C LEU A 399 -16.15 3.43 -6.33
N VAL A 400 -15.32 4.46 -6.56
CA VAL A 400 -15.39 5.29 -7.77
C VAL A 400 -15.02 4.46 -9.00
N ALA A 401 -13.99 3.64 -8.93
CA ALA A 401 -13.65 2.71 -10.00
C ALA A 401 -14.80 1.75 -10.30
N LEU A 402 -15.42 1.17 -9.27
CA LEU A 402 -16.60 0.30 -9.40
C LEU A 402 -17.74 1.02 -10.13
N VAL A 403 -18.16 2.21 -9.68
CA VAL A 403 -19.30 2.91 -10.30
C VAL A 403 -19.00 3.35 -11.74
N LEU A 404 -17.74 3.67 -12.06
CA LEU A 404 -17.32 3.94 -13.44
C LEU A 404 -17.42 2.67 -14.30
N ASP A 405 -16.91 1.53 -13.83
CA ASP A 405 -16.96 0.26 -14.56
C ASP A 405 -18.40 -0.20 -14.82
N LEU A 406 -19.24 -0.19 -13.75
CA LEU A 406 -20.65 -0.55 -13.88
C LEU A 406 -21.40 0.40 -14.82
N SER A 407 -21.12 1.72 -14.78
CA SER A 407 -21.73 2.71 -15.66
C SER A 407 -21.35 2.52 -17.12
N LEU A 408 -20.08 2.21 -17.40
CA LEU A 408 -19.57 1.91 -18.75
C LEU A 408 -20.24 0.65 -19.31
N ARG A 409 -20.27 -0.44 -18.55
CA ARG A 409 -20.86 -1.72 -18.94
C ARG A 409 -22.37 -1.63 -19.13
N ALA A 410 -23.10 -0.91 -18.27
CA ALA A 410 -24.53 -0.69 -18.40
C ALA A 410 -24.88 0.12 -19.67
N GLY A 411 -24.01 1.04 -20.08
CA GLY A 411 -24.13 1.81 -21.33
C GLY A 411 -23.77 1.01 -22.59
N ALA A 412 -23.35 -0.25 -22.48
CA ALA A 412 -22.88 -1.11 -23.57
C ALA A 412 -21.78 -0.46 -24.45
N GLN A 413 -20.95 0.42 -23.86
CA GLN A 413 -19.95 1.23 -24.58
C GLN A 413 -18.51 0.89 -24.19
N GLY A 414 -18.30 -0.22 -23.46
CA GLY A 414 -17.00 -0.65 -23.01
C GLY A 414 -16.96 -0.92 -21.49
N SER A 415 -15.77 -0.95 -20.95
CA SER A 415 -15.51 -1.26 -19.54
C SER A 415 -14.39 -0.37 -18.99
N LEU A 416 -14.21 -0.38 -17.66
CA LEU A 416 -13.04 0.25 -17.05
C LEU A 416 -11.74 -0.44 -17.49
N ASP A 417 -11.79 -1.74 -17.79
CA ASP A 417 -10.65 -2.47 -18.37
C ASP A 417 -10.18 -1.82 -19.69
N ASP A 418 -11.13 -1.37 -20.53
CA ASP A 418 -10.80 -0.69 -21.80
C ASP A 418 -10.21 0.69 -21.56
N VAL A 419 -10.67 1.41 -20.52
CA VAL A 419 -10.11 2.71 -20.12
C VAL A 419 -8.66 2.54 -19.64
N MET A 420 -8.39 1.55 -18.79
CA MET A 420 -7.03 1.29 -18.30
C MET A 420 -6.08 0.91 -19.43
N ARG A 421 -6.53 0.06 -20.36
CA ARG A 421 -5.76 -0.31 -21.56
C ARG A 421 -5.58 0.87 -22.52
N CYS A 422 -6.58 1.75 -22.65
CA CYS A 422 -6.47 2.99 -23.43
C CYS A 422 -5.36 3.87 -22.86
N LEU A 423 -5.37 4.14 -21.55
CA LEU A 423 -4.33 4.92 -20.87
C LEU A 423 -2.95 4.31 -21.06
N TRP A 424 -2.80 2.99 -20.87
CA TRP A 424 -1.54 2.28 -21.08
C TRP A 424 -0.97 2.47 -22.48
N ASN A 425 -1.84 2.33 -23.49
CA ASN A 425 -1.42 2.41 -24.88
C ASN A 425 -1.15 3.86 -25.34
N THR A 426 -1.98 4.82 -24.94
CA THR A 426 -1.85 6.23 -25.38
C THR A 426 -0.65 6.91 -24.72
N SER A 427 -0.39 6.65 -23.43
CA SER A 427 0.76 7.20 -22.73
C SER A 427 2.06 6.41 -22.98
N GLN A 428 2.00 5.27 -23.70
CA GLN A 428 3.11 4.34 -23.87
C GLN A 428 3.68 3.84 -22.52
N GLY A 429 2.78 3.65 -21.52
CA GLY A 429 3.15 3.27 -20.16
C GLY A 429 3.87 4.38 -19.37
N GLY A 430 3.74 5.64 -19.81
CA GLY A 430 4.34 6.79 -19.13
C GLY A 430 3.42 7.47 -18.13
N PRO A 431 3.86 8.60 -17.54
CA PRO A 431 3.04 9.40 -16.65
C PRO A 431 1.75 9.89 -17.32
N ILE A 432 0.71 10.03 -16.52
CA ILE A 432 -0.61 10.51 -16.97
C ILE A 432 -1.14 11.60 -16.05
N SER A 433 -1.92 12.50 -16.63
CA SER A 433 -2.63 13.57 -15.95
C SER A 433 -4.11 13.24 -15.79
N ARG A 434 -4.81 14.03 -14.96
CA ARG A 434 -6.27 13.96 -14.82
C ARG A 434 -7.00 14.17 -16.14
N ALA A 435 -6.48 15.05 -17.02
CA ALA A 435 -7.06 15.30 -18.33
C ALA A 435 -7.03 14.06 -19.23
N GLU A 436 -5.95 13.28 -19.17
CA GLU A 436 -5.80 12.03 -19.92
C GLU A 436 -6.74 10.94 -19.40
N ILE A 437 -6.96 10.87 -18.08
CA ILE A 437 -7.98 9.97 -17.49
C ILE A 437 -9.37 10.31 -18.02
N ALA A 438 -9.75 11.60 -18.02
CA ALA A 438 -11.04 12.06 -18.55
C ALA A 438 -11.17 11.83 -20.07
N ALA A 439 -10.08 12.00 -20.82
CA ALA A 439 -10.02 11.73 -22.25
C ALA A 439 -10.18 10.23 -22.57
N ALA A 440 -9.54 9.34 -21.82
CA ALA A 440 -9.69 7.90 -21.97
C ALA A 440 -11.12 7.43 -21.67
N LEU A 441 -11.72 7.92 -20.58
CA LEU A 441 -13.15 7.67 -20.29
C LEU A 441 -14.05 8.09 -21.44
N ARG A 442 -13.82 9.29 -21.99
CA ARG A 442 -14.58 9.80 -23.14
C ARG A 442 -14.36 8.96 -24.40
N SER A 443 -13.13 8.57 -24.68
CA SER A 443 -12.77 7.78 -25.86
C SER A 443 -13.46 6.41 -25.85
N VAL A 444 -13.51 5.76 -24.68
CA VAL A 444 -14.14 4.44 -24.53
C VAL A 444 -15.67 4.54 -24.54
N SER A 445 -16.24 5.54 -23.85
CA SER A 445 -17.69 5.63 -23.65
C SER A 445 -18.44 6.45 -24.68
N GLY A 446 -17.75 7.27 -25.50
CA GLY A 446 -18.37 8.23 -26.41
C GLY A 446 -18.98 9.45 -25.70
N ARG A 447 -18.95 9.56 -24.36
CA ARG A 447 -19.51 10.67 -23.58
C ARG A 447 -18.52 11.22 -22.55
N SER A 448 -18.81 12.42 -22.04
CA SER A 448 -18.03 12.99 -20.94
C SER A 448 -18.51 12.46 -19.58
N PHE A 449 -17.56 12.13 -18.70
CA PHE A 449 -17.77 11.84 -17.27
C PHE A 449 -17.41 13.03 -16.37
N GLY A 450 -17.30 14.24 -16.94
CA GLY A 450 -16.88 15.43 -16.20
C GLY A 450 -17.77 15.78 -15.01
N LYS A 451 -19.10 15.61 -15.15
CA LYS A 451 -20.05 15.87 -14.05
C LYS A 451 -19.91 14.83 -12.94
N GLU A 452 -19.76 13.58 -13.29
CA GLU A 452 -19.56 12.46 -12.36
C GLU A 452 -18.25 12.63 -11.60
N LEU A 453 -17.15 12.90 -12.29
CA LEU A 453 -15.85 13.15 -11.65
C LEU A 453 -15.89 14.38 -10.73
N ALA A 454 -16.55 15.47 -11.15
CA ALA A 454 -16.73 16.65 -10.31
C ALA A 454 -17.53 16.34 -9.03
N ALA A 455 -18.56 15.49 -9.11
CA ALA A 455 -19.37 15.10 -7.95
C ALA A 455 -18.66 14.11 -7.03
N TRP A 456 -17.98 13.09 -7.59
CA TRP A 456 -17.46 11.95 -6.84
C TRP A 456 -16.01 12.11 -6.37
N VAL A 457 -15.22 12.89 -7.12
CA VAL A 457 -13.78 13.09 -6.85
C VAL A 457 -13.50 14.48 -6.28
N ASP A 458 -14.08 15.54 -6.88
CA ASP A 458 -13.88 16.93 -6.43
C ASP A 458 -14.95 17.39 -5.44
N GLY A 459 -16.08 16.67 -5.38
CA GLY A 459 -17.15 16.83 -4.43
C GLY A 459 -17.17 15.72 -3.37
N VAL A 460 -18.12 15.85 -2.46
CA VAL A 460 -18.35 14.92 -1.34
C VAL A 460 -19.62 14.08 -1.53
N HIS A 461 -20.17 14.03 -2.75
CA HIS A 461 -21.41 13.31 -3.03
C HIS A 461 -21.22 11.81 -2.82
N ASP A 462 -22.25 11.17 -2.30
CA ASP A 462 -22.31 9.72 -2.21
C ASP A 462 -22.46 9.09 -3.61
N LEU A 463 -21.94 7.89 -3.76
CA LEU A 463 -21.91 7.16 -5.03
C LEU A 463 -23.24 6.41 -5.26
N PRO A 464 -23.75 6.30 -6.49
CA PRO A 464 -25.01 5.61 -6.79
C PRO A 464 -24.85 4.08 -6.79
N LEU A 465 -24.23 3.51 -5.75
CA LEU A 465 -23.82 2.11 -5.66
C LEU A 465 -25.03 1.16 -5.71
N GLN A 466 -26.06 1.40 -4.90
CA GLN A 466 -27.22 0.52 -4.79
C GLN A 466 -27.95 0.36 -6.13
N ALA A 467 -28.20 1.48 -6.81
CA ALA A 467 -28.91 1.48 -8.09
C ALA A 467 -28.13 0.74 -9.18
N LEU A 468 -26.80 1.00 -9.25
CA LEU A 468 -25.94 0.33 -10.22
C LEU A 468 -25.83 -1.17 -9.95
N LEU A 469 -25.52 -1.57 -8.72
CA LEU A 469 -25.39 -2.98 -8.33
C LEU A 469 -26.67 -3.76 -8.58
N HIS A 470 -27.85 -3.17 -8.31
CA HIS A 470 -29.13 -3.78 -8.65
C HIS A 470 -29.26 -4.07 -10.15
N GLY A 471 -28.82 -3.16 -11.02
CA GLY A 471 -28.77 -3.36 -12.48
C GLY A 471 -27.91 -4.54 -12.92
N PHE A 472 -26.98 -4.99 -12.07
CA PHE A 472 -26.11 -6.15 -12.28
C PHE A 472 -26.62 -7.40 -11.54
N GLY A 473 -27.85 -7.38 -11.03
CA GLY A 473 -28.44 -8.50 -10.30
C GLY A 473 -27.75 -8.78 -8.96
N VAL A 474 -27.29 -7.74 -8.27
CA VAL A 474 -26.76 -7.81 -6.91
C VAL A 474 -27.79 -7.22 -5.96
N ASP A 475 -28.18 -8.00 -4.97
CA ASP A 475 -29.07 -7.58 -3.89
C ASP A 475 -28.28 -6.76 -2.87
N TRP A 476 -28.89 -5.65 -2.44
CA TRP A 476 -28.37 -4.77 -1.40
C TRP A 476 -29.26 -4.89 -0.17
N GLN A 477 -28.73 -5.42 0.91
CA GLN A 477 -29.48 -5.60 2.16
C GLN A 477 -28.81 -4.80 3.27
N VAL A 478 -29.58 -3.93 3.90
CA VAL A 478 -29.15 -3.18 5.07
C VAL A 478 -29.27 -4.09 6.29
N GLN A 479 -28.21 -4.12 7.10
CA GLN A 479 -28.15 -4.90 8.33
C GLN A 479 -28.39 -4.00 9.54
N PRO A 480 -28.99 -4.53 10.63
CA PRO A 480 -29.13 -3.76 11.86
C PRO A 480 -27.77 -3.27 12.37
N ALA A 481 -27.69 -1.99 12.66
CA ALA A 481 -26.48 -1.39 13.23
C ALA A 481 -26.23 -1.92 14.65
N THR A 482 -24.98 -2.20 14.99
CA THR A 482 -24.54 -2.49 16.35
C THR A 482 -24.79 -1.31 17.28
N LEU A 483 -24.75 -1.53 18.60
CA LEU A 483 -24.90 -0.43 19.55
C LEU A 483 -23.80 0.63 19.36
N ALA A 484 -22.55 0.21 19.14
CA ALA A 484 -21.44 1.12 18.86
C ALA A 484 -21.75 2.02 17.65
N GLN A 485 -22.21 1.46 16.55
CA GLN A 485 -22.59 2.22 15.35
C GLN A 485 -23.74 3.20 15.60
N ARG A 486 -24.78 2.77 16.33
CA ARG A 486 -25.93 3.65 16.69
C ARG A 486 -25.52 4.78 17.62
N LEU A 487 -24.55 4.56 18.49
CA LEU A 487 -24.01 5.59 19.37
C LEU A 487 -23.01 6.52 18.65
N GLY A 488 -22.49 6.12 17.48
CA GLY A 488 -21.39 6.81 16.82
C GLY A 488 -20.06 6.58 17.54
N LEU A 489 -19.78 5.34 17.94
CA LEU A 489 -18.54 4.95 18.64
C LEU A 489 -17.77 3.90 17.85
N ARG A 490 -16.44 3.91 18.04
CA ARG A 490 -15.59 2.73 17.90
C ARG A 490 -14.97 2.44 19.25
N VAL A 491 -14.94 1.18 19.62
CA VAL A 491 -14.44 0.74 20.94
C VAL A 491 -13.47 -0.43 20.78
N SER A 492 -12.55 -0.57 21.73
CA SER A 492 -11.82 -1.80 21.98
C SER A 492 -12.35 -2.44 23.26
N GLU A 493 -12.49 -3.76 23.26
CA GLU A 493 -13.05 -4.50 24.37
C GLU A 493 -12.17 -5.69 24.73
N SER A 494 -11.92 -5.87 26.00
CA SER A 494 -11.29 -7.08 26.51
C SER A 494 -11.83 -7.44 27.90
N ALA A 495 -11.69 -8.70 28.28
CA ALA A 495 -12.08 -9.15 29.63
C ALA A 495 -11.30 -8.42 30.75
N LEU A 496 -10.09 -7.94 30.45
CA LEU A 496 -9.20 -7.25 31.39
C LEU A 496 -9.46 -5.75 31.46
N THR A 497 -9.61 -5.09 30.28
CA THR A 497 -9.70 -3.63 30.18
C THR A 497 -11.14 -3.10 30.12
N GLY A 498 -12.14 -3.99 29.98
CA GLY A 498 -13.52 -3.56 29.76
C GLY A 498 -13.70 -2.87 28.40
N VAL A 499 -14.52 -1.82 28.37
CA VAL A 499 -14.89 -1.06 27.18
C VAL A 499 -14.11 0.24 27.12
N ARG A 500 -13.21 0.39 26.15
CA ARG A 500 -12.45 1.62 25.92
C ARG A 500 -12.85 2.27 24.60
N VAL A 501 -13.18 3.55 24.65
CA VAL A 501 -13.52 4.34 23.46
C VAL A 501 -12.25 4.63 22.65
N THR A 502 -12.24 4.25 21.38
CA THR A 502 -11.11 4.55 20.46
C THR A 502 -11.42 5.74 19.57
N HIS A 503 -12.69 5.88 19.13
CA HIS A 503 -13.12 7.01 18.31
C HIS A 503 -14.55 7.40 18.67
N VAL A 504 -14.83 8.70 18.60
CA VAL A 504 -16.18 9.26 18.68
C VAL A 504 -16.52 9.90 17.35
N LEU A 505 -17.59 9.43 16.70
CA LEU A 505 -17.99 9.91 15.39
C LEU A 505 -18.95 11.10 15.51
N LEU A 506 -18.76 12.08 14.64
CA LEU A 506 -19.59 13.31 14.62
C LEU A 506 -21.05 12.99 14.33
N GLY A 507 -21.95 13.72 15.00
CA GLY A 507 -23.39 13.60 14.88
C GLY A 507 -24.01 12.45 15.70
N GLY A 508 -23.22 11.58 16.35
CA GLY A 508 -23.68 10.46 17.16
C GLY A 508 -24.10 10.84 18.58
N ALA A 509 -24.89 9.99 19.23
CA ALA A 509 -25.33 10.16 20.62
C ALA A 509 -24.16 10.22 21.61
N ALA A 510 -23.07 9.50 21.33
CA ALA A 510 -21.87 9.51 22.14
C ALA A 510 -21.16 10.89 22.13
N GLN A 511 -21.07 11.55 20.98
CA GLN A 511 -20.56 12.90 20.89
C GLN A 511 -21.43 13.89 21.69
N GLN A 512 -22.76 13.77 21.54
CA GLN A 512 -23.70 14.64 22.26
C GLN A 512 -23.62 14.45 23.79
N ALA A 513 -23.32 13.24 24.25
CA ALA A 513 -23.11 12.92 25.65
C ALA A 513 -21.75 13.44 26.20
N GLY A 514 -20.82 13.85 25.33
CA GLY A 514 -19.50 14.32 25.72
C GLY A 514 -18.47 13.21 25.95
N LEU A 515 -18.69 12.00 25.37
CA LEU A 515 -17.66 10.96 25.32
C LEU A 515 -16.46 11.41 24.48
N ALA A 516 -15.28 10.95 24.84
CA ALA A 516 -14.03 11.21 24.14
C ALA A 516 -13.23 9.91 23.92
N ALA A 517 -12.33 9.94 22.94
CA ALA A 517 -11.37 8.85 22.76
C ALA A 517 -10.48 8.73 24.02
N GLY A 518 -10.22 7.49 24.42
CA GLY A 518 -9.49 7.18 25.65
C GLY A 518 -10.39 6.95 26.86
N ASP A 519 -11.66 7.33 26.85
CA ASP A 519 -12.60 7.05 27.94
C ASP A 519 -12.77 5.54 28.14
N GLU A 520 -12.79 5.11 29.41
CA GLU A 520 -13.22 3.78 29.80
C GLU A 520 -14.69 3.86 30.25
N ILE A 521 -15.57 3.14 29.59
CA ILE A 521 -16.99 3.05 29.95
C ILE A 521 -17.11 2.01 31.08
N LEU A 522 -17.51 2.46 32.27
CA LEU A 522 -17.51 1.62 33.47
C LEU A 522 -18.90 1.08 33.80
N ALA A 523 -19.92 1.93 33.79
CA ALA A 523 -21.29 1.55 34.16
C ALA A 523 -22.34 2.42 33.45
N LEU A 524 -23.54 1.86 33.28
CA LEU A 524 -24.74 2.58 32.87
C LEU A 524 -25.80 2.43 33.97
N GLY A 525 -26.24 3.55 34.57
CA GLY A 525 -27.01 3.51 35.80
C GLY A 525 -26.19 2.80 36.90
N ASP A 526 -26.82 1.85 37.58
CA ASP A 526 -26.21 1.07 38.66
C ASP A 526 -25.48 -0.20 38.16
N TRP A 527 -25.44 -0.41 36.83
CA TRP A 527 -24.92 -1.64 36.23
C TRP A 527 -23.54 -1.45 35.60
N ARG A 528 -22.57 -2.23 36.08
CA ARG A 528 -21.24 -2.28 35.47
C ARG A 528 -21.31 -2.87 34.06
N LEU A 529 -20.66 -2.18 33.09
CA LEU A 529 -20.51 -2.67 31.73
C LEU A 529 -19.15 -3.34 31.55
N ARG A 530 -19.12 -4.57 31.06
CA ARG A 530 -17.90 -5.27 30.61
C ARG A 530 -17.78 -5.30 29.10
N ARG A 531 -18.92 -5.25 28.43
CA ARG A 531 -19.06 -5.10 26.97
C ARG A 531 -20.05 -3.99 26.69
N LEU A 532 -19.83 -3.27 25.62
CA LEU A 532 -20.76 -2.17 25.24
C LEU A 532 -22.17 -2.71 24.99
N ASP A 533 -22.29 -3.88 24.36
CA ASP A 533 -23.59 -4.48 24.06
C ASP A 533 -24.38 -4.90 25.30
N ASP A 534 -23.79 -5.00 26.48
CA ASP A 534 -24.52 -5.20 27.74
C ASP A 534 -25.47 -4.03 28.01
N ALA A 535 -25.14 -2.82 27.51
CA ALA A 535 -26.01 -1.64 27.62
C ALA A 535 -27.31 -1.74 26.80
N LEU A 536 -27.40 -2.63 25.81
CA LEU A 536 -28.63 -2.81 24.99
C LEU A 536 -29.86 -3.10 25.81
N ARG A 537 -29.70 -3.80 26.94
CA ARG A 537 -30.81 -4.16 27.85
C ARG A 537 -31.16 -3.05 28.84
N LEU A 538 -30.30 -2.04 28.95
CA LEU A 538 -30.40 -0.95 29.93
C LEU A 538 -30.78 0.37 29.28
N LEU A 539 -30.51 0.54 27.98
CA LEU A 539 -30.86 1.75 27.24
C LEU A 539 -32.26 1.69 26.66
N THR A 540 -33.06 2.69 27.03
CA THR A 540 -34.37 2.91 26.39
C THR A 540 -34.20 3.98 25.30
N PRO A 541 -34.69 3.75 24.05
CA PRO A 541 -34.57 4.73 22.98
C PRO A 541 -35.14 6.11 23.35
N GLY A 542 -34.36 7.17 23.18
CA GLY A 542 -34.76 8.54 23.47
C GLY A 542 -34.77 8.90 24.97
N VAL A 543 -34.42 8.00 25.87
CA VAL A 543 -34.38 8.24 27.31
C VAL A 543 -32.96 8.47 27.77
N ALA A 544 -32.75 9.48 28.60
CA ALA A 544 -31.45 9.79 29.19
C ALA A 544 -31.11 8.81 30.32
N ALA A 545 -29.87 8.35 30.35
CA ALA A 545 -29.34 7.47 31.39
C ALA A 545 -27.95 7.95 31.83
N PRO A 546 -27.60 7.84 33.13
CA PRO A 546 -26.29 8.21 33.62
C PRO A 546 -25.26 7.15 33.18
N LEU A 547 -24.20 7.61 32.53
CA LEU A 547 -23.07 6.81 32.04
C LEU A 547 -21.82 7.16 32.86
N LEU A 548 -21.35 6.24 33.70
CA LEU A 548 -20.11 6.41 34.44
C LEU A 548 -18.93 6.05 33.56
N ILE A 549 -17.99 6.95 33.46
CA ILE A 549 -16.72 6.80 32.73
C ILE A 549 -15.52 7.06 33.61
N SER A 550 -14.36 6.54 33.21
CA SER A 550 -13.04 6.99 33.68
C SER A 550 -12.34 7.70 32.51
N ARG A 551 -11.99 8.96 32.72
CA ARG A 551 -11.18 9.77 31.79
C ARG A 551 -9.94 10.24 32.52
N ASP A 552 -8.76 9.83 32.06
CA ASP A 552 -7.48 10.15 32.71
C ASP A 552 -7.53 9.86 34.23
N GLN A 553 -7.99 8.64 34.60
CA GLN A 553 -8.16 8.16 35.97
C GLN A 553 -9.20 8.92 36.83
N ARG A 554 -9.89 9.90 36.26
CA ARG A 554 -10.96 10.63 36.96
C ARG A 554 -12.33 10.04 36.58
N LEU A 555 -13.11 9.73 37.60
CA LEU A 555 -14.48 9.30 37.40
C LEU A 555 -15.40 10.48 37.08
N SER A 556 -16.22 10.33 36.08
CA SER A 556 -17.20 11.32 35.66
C SER A 556 -18.49 10.63 35.22
N THR A 557 -19.61 11.25 35.51
CA THR A 557 -20.91 10.77 35.02
C THR A 557 -21.39 11.67 33.90
N LEU A 558 -21.59 11.07 32.73
CA LEU A 558 -22.17 11.73 31.55
C LEU A 558 -23.65 11.36 31.44
N THR A 559 -24.41 12.15 30.68
CA THR A 559 -25.80 11.83 30.36
C THR A 559 -25.86 11.27 28.93
N LEU A 560 -26.09 9.97 28.79
CA LEU A 560 -26.26 9.31 27.50
C LEU A 560 -27.73 9.17 27.17
N VAL A 561 -28.15 9.66 26.01
CA VAL A 561 -29.49 9.43 25.49
C VAL A 561 -29.48 8.14 24.66
N GLY A 562 -30.37 7.20 24.97
CA GLY A 562 -30.46 5.95 24.23
C GLY A 562 -30.75 6.19 22.74
N PRO A 563 -29.93 5.63 21.79
CA PRO A 563 -30.12 5.87 20.37
C PRO A 563 -31.41 5.24 19.87
N LYS A 564 -32.14 5.92 18.99
CA LYS A 564 -33.33 5.36 18.33
C LYS A 564 -32.90 4.29 17.30
N PRO A 565 -33.77 3.32 16.97
CA PRO A 565 -33.45 2.26 16.01
C PRO A 565 -33.00 2.74 14.63
N ARG A 566 -33.35 3.96 14.22
CA ARG A 566 -33.00 4.57 12.93
C ARG A 566 -31.93 5.68 13.04
N ASP A 567 -31.32 5.85 14.19
CA ASP A 567 -30.28 6.88 14.38
C ASP A 567 -28.92 6.51 13.77
N ALA A 568 -28.77 5.29 13.26
CA ALA A 568 -27.58 4.92 12.49
C ALA A 568 -27.67 5.52 11.09
N ALA A 569 -27.02 6.65 10.88
CA ALA A 569 -26.90 7.26 9.56
C ALA A 569 -26.25 6.33 8.51
N ASN A 570 -25.64 5.21 8.96
CA ASN A 570 -24.77 4.37 8.14
C ASN A 570 -24.84 2.90 8.61
N GLU A 571 -25.99 2.27 8.37
CA GLU A 571 -26.16 0.85 8.67
C GLU A 571 -25.26 -0.02 7.78
N PRO A 572 -24.66 -1.10 8.32
CA PRO A 572 -23.85 -2.01 7.52
C PRO A 572 -24.65 -2.62 6.38
N VAL A 573 -23.98 -2.88 5.29
CA VAL A 573 -24.59 -3.45 4.08
C VAL A 573 -24.04 -4.85 3.85
N THR A 574 -24.89 -5.77 3.44
CA THR A 574 -24.50 -7.03 2.82
C THR A 574 -24.91 -7.04 1.35
N LEU A 575 -24.06 -7.62 0.53
CA LEU A 575 -24.28 -7.78 -0.90
C LEU A 575 -24.42 -9.27 -1.23
N GLY A 576 -25.41 -9.61 -2.03
CA GLY A 576 -25.67 -10.98 -2.44
C GLY A 576 -26.06 -11.10 -3.90
N LEU A 577 -25.98 -12.30 -4.45
CA LEU A 577 -26.46 -12.58 -5.79
C LEU A 577 -27.99 -12.65 -5.78
N ALA A 578 -28.67 -11.80 -6.57
CA ALA A 578 -30.11 -11.82 -6.68
C ALA A 578 -30.60 -13.15 -7.29
N PRO A 579 -31.41 -13.94 -6.58
CA PRO A 579 -31.83 -15.28 -7.02
C PRO A 579 -32.65 -15.27 -8.33
N LYS A 580 -33.38 -14.18 -8.58
CA LYS A 580 -34.25 -14.02 -9.75
C LYS A 580 -33.88 -12.81 -10.60
N ALA A 581 -32.56 -12.62 -10.82
CA ALA A 581 -32.10 -11.51 -11.66
C ALA A 581 -32.54 -11.69 -13.13
N PRO A 582 -32.94 -10.61 -13.82
CA PRO A 582 -33.22 -10.63 -15.26
C PRO A 582 -32.02 -11.13 -16.07
N ARG A 583 -32.26 -11.76 -17.23
CA ARG A 583 -31.18 -12.28 -18.10
C ARG A 583 -30.16 -11.19 -18.48
N ALA A 584 -30.61 -9.96 -18.72
CA ALA A 584 -29.72 -8.83 -19.02
C ALA A 584 -28.78 -8.53 -17.85
N ALA A 585 -29.29 -8.49 -16.61
CA ALA A 585 -28.49 -8.27 -15.41
C ALA A 585 -27.47 -9.40 -15.17
N LEU A 586 -27.87 -10.66 -15.45
CA LEU A 586 -26.95 -11.80 -15.38
C LEU A 586 -25.81 -11.70 -16.41
N ALA A 587 -26.13 -11.25 -17.64
CA ALA A 587 -25.12 -11.02 -18.69
C ALA A 587 -24.14 -9.91 -18.30
N LEU A 588 -24.64 -8.78 -17.79
CA LEU A 588 -23.82 -7.66 -17.31
C LEU A 588 -22.93 -8.11 -16.13
N ARG A 589 -23.47 -8.82 -15.15
CA ARG A 589 -22.70 -9.35 -14.02
C ARG A 589 -21.60 -10.32 -14.48
N LYS A 590 -21.93 -11.22 -15.41
CA LYS A 590 -20.92 -12.12 -15.99
C LYS A 590 -19.80 -11.33 -16.66
N ALA A 591 -20.15 -10.36 -17.50
CA ALA A 591 -19.16 -9.51 -18.17
C ALA A 591 -18.31 -8.71 -17.19
N TRP A 592 -18.87 -8.25 -16.08
CA TRP A 592 -18.14 -7.55 -15.03
C TRP A 592 -17.12 -8.44 -14.31
N LEU A 593 -17.56 -9.61 -13.84
CA LEU A 593 -16.75 -10.49 -13.01
C LEU A 593 -15.74 -11.32 -13.80
N SER A 594 -15.97 -11.58 -15.10
CA SER A 594 -15.05 -12.40 -15.92
C SER A 594 -14.08 -11.59 -16.78
N GLY A 595 -14.26 -10.27 -16.94
CA GLY A 595 -13.42 -9.38 -17.76
C GLY A 595 -13.76 -9.42 -19.22
#